data_b0e0d329264c3221292f9cf6a541fb0e
#
_entry.id   b0e0d329264c3221292f9cf6a541fb0e
#
_cell.length_a   1.000
_cell.length_b   1.000
_cell.length_c   1.000
_cell.angle_alpha   90.00
_cell.angle_beta   90.00
_cell.angle_gamma   90.00
#
_symmetry.space_group_name_H-M   'P 1'
#
loop_
_entity.id
_entity.type
_entity.pdbx_description
1 polymer ?
#
loop_
_entity_poly.entity_id
_entity_poly.type
_entity_poly.pdbx_seq_one_letter_code
_entity_poly.pdbx_strand_id
1 'polypeptide(L)'
;MLQKLKNRDIERIVKQWKRGKRIPDIANYFGVSRQWVHHIINRYKQSGTIPILNKPGRKPKGIPEETRYLVLQSFREVHGIHIPHNSIYRVLLEHGRIEVNMKKRKQRKWVRFEREHSMSLWQGDWKQVTIDGQKKWLIAFMDDSSRLITCHGVFNSPTTQNTIFVLEIGFARYGIPREILTDHGTQFESARERDVAHHTFKEFLDGHGIRHIIARVKHPQTNGKIERFFGEVERRINKFRSVDEIVVWHNEVKPHSSLNYDEPYNAFWYRLPPERILGYVKGWFYV
;
A
#
# COMPACT_ATOMS: atom_id res chain seq x y z
N MET A 1 -4.39 -21.42 32.64
CA MET A 1 -4.81 -20.63 31.46
C MET A 1 -6.29 -20.88 31.19
N LEU A 2 -7.15 -19.88 31.33
CA LEU A 2 -8.57 -19.98 30.99
C LEU A 2 -8.72 -20.15 29.47
N GLN A 3 -9.28 -21.26 29.06
CA GLN A 3 -9.48 -21.60 27.66
C GLN A 3 -10.43 -20.58 27.02
N LYS A 4 -10.03 -19.93 25.94
CA LYS A 4 -10.82 -18.91 25.23
C LYS A 4 -11.98 -19.60 24.51
N LEU A 5 -13.18 -19.52 25.10
CA LEU A 5 -14.39 -20.12 24.54
C LEU A 5 -14.77 -19.50 23.18
N LYS A 6 -15.26 -20.36 22.27
CA LYS A 6 -15.78 -19.98 20.95
C LYS A 6 -17.31 -19.98 20.95
N ASN A 7 -17.94 -19.32 19.98
CA ASN A 7 -19.40 -19.31 19.85
C ASN A 7 -20.02 -20.73 19.80
N ARG A 8 -19.29 -21.71 19.22
CA ARG A 8 -19.68 -23.13 19.23
C ARG A 8 -19.81 -23.71 20.64
N ASP A 9 -19.00 -23.23 21.59
CA ASP A 9 -19.01 -23.73 22.95
C ASP A 9 -20.23 -23.21 23.70
N ILE A 10 -20.67 -21.98 23.41
CA ILE A 10 -21.94 -21.43 23.94
C ILE A 10 -23.12 -22.23 23.44
N GLU A 11 -23.15 -22.57 22.17
CA GLU A 11 -24.21 -23.41 21.62
C GLU A 11 -24.26 -24.77 22.31
N ARG A 12 -23.11 -25.39 22.60
CA ARG A 12 -22.99 -26.63 23.33
C ARG A 12 -23.45 -26.50 24.79
N ILE A 13 -23.12 -25.40 25.47
CA ILE A 13 -23.57 -25.11 26.81
C ILE A 13 -25.11 -25.04 26.87
N VAL A 14 -25.73 -24.29 25.97
CA VAL A 14 -27.20 -24.19 25.89
C VAL A 14 -27.83 -25.55 25.56
N LYS A 15 -27.29 -26.32 24.64
CA LYS A 15 -27.75 -27.67 24.30
C LYS A 15 -27.64 -28.64 25.47
N GLN A 16 -26.56 -28.63 26.25
CA GLN A 16 -26.38 -29.50 27.41
C GLN A 16 -27.37 -29.13 28.53
N TRP A 17 -27.62 -27.83 28.75
CA TRP A 17 -28.62 -27.39 29.71
C TRP A 17 -30.05 -27.80 29.27
N LYS A 18 -30.40 -27.66 28.00
CA LYS A 18 -31.73 -28.16 27.49
C LYS A 18 -31.93 -29.67 27.68
N ARG A 19 -30.81 -30.44 27.68
CA ARG A 19 -30.86 -31.88 27.95
C ARG A 19 -30.89 -32.23 29.44
N GLY A 20 -31.10 -31.23 30.33
CA GLY A 20 -31.23 -31.42 31.77
C GLY A 20 -29.93 -31.56 32.55
N LYS A 21 -28.76 -31.32 31.95
CA LYS A 21 -27.49 -31.33 32.70
C LYS A 21 -27.44 -30.18 33.70
N ARG A 22 -26.93 -30.46 34.90
CA ARG A 22 -26.81 -29.46 35.97
C ARG A 22 -25.72 -28.43 35.63
N ILE A 23 -25.93 -27.19 36.00
CA ILE A 23 -25.01 -26.07 35.71
C ILE A 23 -23.60 -26.30 36.25
N PRO A 24 -23.38 -26.86 37.45
CA PRO A 24 -22.01 -27.18 37.89
C PRO A 24 -21.26 -28.13 36.97
N ASP A 25 -21.95 -29.15 36.43
CA ASP A 25 -21.35 -30.15 35.56
C ASP A 25 -20.96 -29.54 34.21
N ILE A 26 -21.82 -28.65 33.70
CA ILE A 26 -21.55 -27.86 32.48
C ILE A 26 -20.37 -26.93 32.71
N ALA A 27 -20.31 -26.22 33.82
CA ALA A 27 -19.23 -25.30 34.17
C ALA A 27 -17.88 -26.02 34.25
N ASN A 28 -17.86 -27.18 34.93
CA ASN A 28 -16.64 -28.00 35.04
C ASN A 28 -16.17 -28.54 33.68
N TYR A 29 -17.10 -29.02 32.85
CA TYR A 29 -16.77 -29.56 31.52
C TYR A 29 -16.14 -28.51 30.58
N PHE A 30 -16.62 -27.25 30.64
CA PHE A 30 -16.08 -26.16 29.79
C PHE A 30 -14.98 -25.35 30.49
N GLY A 31 -14.62 -25.64 31.73
CA GLY A 31 -13.59 -24.90 32.48
C GLY A 31 -13.96 -23.45 32.76
N VAL A 32 -15.22 -23.18 33.01
CA VAL A 32 -15.76 -21.81 33.26
C VAL A 32 -16.45 -21.71 34.59
N SER A 33 -16.69 -20.48 35.07
CA SER A 33 -17.44 -20.27 36.31
C SER A 33 -18.93 -20.61 36.18
N ARG A 34 -19.54 -21.09 37.26
CA ARG A 34 -20.98 -21.36 37.32
C ARG A 34 -21.80 -20.10 37.03
N GLN A 35 -21.37 -18.94 37.55
CA GLN A 35 -22.01 -17.65 37.31
C GLN A 35 -22.03 -17.30 35.80
N TRP A 36 -20.94 -17.59 35.08
CA TRP A 36 -20.89 -17.33 33.65
C TRP A 36 -21.85 -18.24 32.87
N VAL A 37 -21.98 -19.52 33.24
CA VAL A 37 -22.96 -20.43 32.62
C VAL A 37 -24.38 -19.94 32.89
N HIS A 38 -24.70 -19.52 34.15
CA HIS A 38 -25.97 -18.89 34.48
C HIS A 38 -26.27 -17.67 33.63
N HIS A 39 -25.27 -16.79 33.42
CA HIS A 39 -25.43 -15.60 32.58
C HIS A 39 -25.79 -15.96 31.12
N ILE A 40 -25.15 -16.96 30.55
CA ILE A 40 -25.44 -17.44 29.17
C ILE A 40 -26.87 -18.00 29.10
N ILE A 41 -27.28 -18.83 30.07
CA ILE A 41 -28.58 -19.45 30.09
C ILE A 41 -29.67 -18.39 30.27
N ASN A 42 -29.49 -17.42 31.17
CA ASN A 42 -30.43 -16.33 31.37
C ASN A 42 -30.61 -15.46 30.13
N ARG A 43 -29.53 -15.12 29.44
CA ARG A 43 -29.61 -14.42 28.15
C ARG A 43 -30.38 -15.23 27.12
N TYR A 44 -30.11 -16.55 27.03
CA TYR A 44 -30.87 -17.44 26.16
C TYR A 44 -32.37 -17.46 26.51
N LYS A 45 -32.74 -17.56 27.81
CA LYS A 45 -34.12 -17.53 28.26
C LYS A 45 -34.85 -16.24 27.90
N GLN A 46 -34.13 -15.10 27.96
CA GLN A 46 -34.70 -13.78 27.66
C GLN A 46 -34.86 -13.52 26.17
N SER A 47 -33.91 -13.96 25.34
CA SER A 47 -33.87 -13.66 23.89
C SER A 47 -34.42 -14.76 23.00
N GLY A 48 -34.56 -15.98 23.50
CA GLY A 48 -34.92 -17.18 22.73
C GLY A 48 -33.82 -17.63 21.75
N THR A 49 -32.76 -16.84 21.60
CA THR A 49 -31.66 -17.08 20.66
C THR A 49 -30.34 -17.39 21.37
N ILE A 50 -29.46 -18.18 20.73
CA ILE A 50 -28.17 -18.53 21.32
C ILE A 50 -27.33 -17.23 21.45
N PRO A 51 -26.86 -16.85 22.65
CA PRO A 51 -26.07 -15.66 22.82
C PRO A 51 -24.74 -15.74 22.05
N ILE A 52 -24.45 -14.75 21.20
CA ILE A 52 -23.19 -14.63 20.53
C ILE A 52 -22.20 -13.89 21.45
N LEU A 53 -21.01 -14.48 21.65
CA LEU A 53 -19.92 -13.77 22.31
C LEU A 53 -19.45 -12.65 21.40
N ASN A 54 -19.87 -11.43 21.70
CA ASN A 54 -19.22 -10.27 21.12
C ASN A 54 -17.78 -10.25 21.60
N LYS A 55 -16.83 -10.18 20.67
CA LYS A 55 -15.44 -9.92 21.03
C LYS A 55 -15.43 -8.64 21.86
N PRO A 56 -14.82 -8.63 23.06
CA PRO A 56 -14.65 -7.40 23.80
C PRO A 56 -13.79 -6.47 22.95
N GLY A 57 -14.43 -5.51 22.35
CA GLY A 57 -13.84 -4.46 21.55
C GLY A 57 -14.48 -3.13 21.96
N ARG A 58 -13.69 -2.06 21.90
CA ARG A 58 -14.22 -0.72 22.10
C ARG A 58 -15.41 -0.52 21.16
N LYS A 59 -16.59 -0.20 21.68
CA LYS A 59 -17.73 0.15 20.81
C LYS A 59 -17.26 1.24 19.85
N PRO A 60 -17.54 1.13 18.54
CA PRO A 60 -17.18 2.19 17.62
C PRO A 60 -17.82 3.48 18.12
N LYS A 61 -16.99 4.49 18.42
CA LYS A 61 -17.53 5.84 18.67
C LYS A 61 -18.16 6.29 17.35
N GLY A 62 -19.38 6.81 17.41
CA GLY A 62 -19.99 7.48 16.26
C GLY A 62 -19.03 8.53 15.71
N ILE A 63 -19.03 8.74 14.41
CA ILE A 63 -18.25 9.83 13.80
C ILE A 63 -19.04 11.12 14.05
N PRO A 64 -18.45 12.15 14.72
CA PRO A 64 -19.10 13.43 14.89
C PRO A 64 -19.55 14.05 13.57
N GLU A 65 -20.66 14.78 13.56
CA GLU A 65 -21.20 15.38 12.33
C GLU A 65 -20.20 16.37 11.70
N GLU A 66 -19.50 17.14 12.51
CA GLU A 66 -18.42 18.03 12.08
C GLU A 66 -17.32 17.28 11.32
N THR A 67 -16.93 16.10 11.83
CA THR A 67 -15.93 15.25 11.16
C THR A 67 -16.46 14.71 9.82
N ARG A 68 -17.76 14.40 9.73
CA ARG A 68 -18.40 13.99 8.48
C ARG A 68 -18.36 15.12 7.44
N TYR A 69 -18.68 16.31 7.88
CA TYR A 69 -18.63 17.51 7.03
C TYR A 69 -17.23 17.78 6.50
N LEU A 70 -16.20 17.78 7.36
CA LEU A 70 -14.80 17.95 6.99
C LEU A 70 -14.35 16.91 5.96
N VAL A 71 -14.71 15.64 6.17
CA VAL A 71 -14.36 14.56 5.24
C VAL A 71 -15.00 14.75 3.86
N LEU A 72 -16.20 15.30 3.80
CA LEU A 72 -16.92 15.51 2.53
C LEU A 72 -16.45 16.73 1.77
N GLN A 73 -16.07 17.79 2.46
CA GLN A 73 -15.65 19.05 1.83
C GLN A 73 -14.17 19.07 1.46
N SER A 74 -13.30 18.59 2.33
CA SER A 74 -11.87 18.71 2.12
C SER A 74 -11.12 17.52 2.69
N PHE A 75 -10.47 16.77 1.83
CA PHE A 75 -9.56 15.69 2.22
C PHE A 75 -8.28 16.20 2.92
N ARG A 76 -8.03 17.52 2.92
CA ARG A 76 -6.71 18.07 3.20
C ARG A 76 -6.65 19.40 3.90
N GLU A 77 -7.77 20.06 4.13
CA GLU A 77 -7.68 21.26 4.91
C GLU A 77 -7.14 20.93 6.31
N VAL A 78 -6.02 21.54 6.59
CA VAL A 78 -5.24 21.36 7.79
C VAL A 78 -5.99 21.96 8.97
N HIS A 79 -6.91 21.22 9.55
CA HIS A 79 -7.59 21.63 10.79
C HIS A 79 -6.89 21.10 12.04
N GLY A 80 -5.66 20.57 11.92
CA GLY A 80 -4.91 19.98 13.02
C GLY A 80 -5.54 18.71 13.60
N ILE A 81 -6.58 18.15 12.95
CA ILE A 81 -7.33 16.98 13.42
C ILE A 81 -6.92 15.75 12.61
N HIS A 82 -6.35 14.75 13.27
CA HIS A 82 -6.09 13.46 12.66
C HIS A 82 -7.39 12.65 12.51
N ILE A 83 -7.88 12.47 11.29
CA ILE A 83 -9.06 11.65 10.99
C ILE A 83 -8.60 10.24 10.56
N PRO A 84 -8.92 9.16 11.32
CA PRO A 84 -8.55 7.81 10.94
C PRO A 84 -9.15 7.40 9.58
N HIS A 85 -8.34 6.75 8.73
CA HIS A 85 -8.76 6.31 7.39
C HIS A 85 -10.09 5.51 7.40
N ASN A 86 -10.30 4.64 8.39
CA ASN A 86 -11.54 3.87 8.50
C ASN A 86 -12.77 4.76 8.75
N SER A 87 -12.60 5.91 9.37
CA SER A 87 -13.68 6.88 9.59
C SER A 87 -14.02 7.60 8.29
N ILE A 88 -13.00 8.04 7.54
CA ILE A 88 -13.16 8.62 6.20
C ILE A 88 -13.86 7.63 5.27
N TYR A 89 -13.37 6.39 5.19
CA TYR A 89 -13.94 5.34 4.35
C TYR A 89 -15.43 5.11 4.67
N ARG A 90 -15.80 5.07 5.96
CA ARG A 90 -17.18 4.86 6.39
C ARG A 90 -18.09 6.00 5.97
N VAL A 91 -17.66 7.25 6.16
CA VAL A 91 -18.44 8.42 5.74
C VAL A 91 -18.64 8.44 4.23
N LEU A 92 -17.60 8.19 3.45
CA LEU A 92 -17.70 8.12 1.98
C LEU A 92 -18.62 7.00 1.50
N LEU A 93 -18.64 5.86 2.19
CA LEU A 93 -19.53 4.74 1.90
C LEU A 93 -21.00 5.09 2.23
N GLU A 94 -21.27 5.69 3.40
CA GLU A 94 -22.60 6.13 3.82
C GLU A 94 -23.21 7.14 2.84
N HIS A 95 -22.37 7.99 2.23
CA HIS A 95 -22.80 8.99 1.24
C HIS A 95 -22.74 8.51 -0.22
N GLY A 96 -22.53 7.20 -0.46
CA GLY A 96 -22.50 6.63 -1.81
C GLY A 96 -21.38 7.15 -2.71
N ARG A 97 -20.32 7.75 -2.10
CA ARG A 97 -19.17 8.28 -2.85
C ARG A 97 -18.15 7.22 -3.24
N ILE A 98 -18.23 6.05 -2.60
CA ILE A 98 -17.40 4.88 -2.89
C ILE A 98 -18.23 3.61 -2.77
N GLU A 99 -17.85 2.58 -3.53
CA GLU A 99 -18.45 1.25 -3.45
C GLU A 99 -17.55 0.27 -2.69
N VAL A 100 -18.17 -0.72 -2.05
CA VAL A 100 -17.42 -1.78 -1.35
C VAL A 100 -16.73 -2.68 -2.36
N ASN A 101 -15.40 -2.69 -2.36
CA ASN A 101 -14.64 -3.61 -3.21
C ASN A 101 -14.63 -5.03 -2.63
N MET A 102 -15.56 -5.87 -3.10
CA MET A 102 -15.72 -7.26 -2.66
C MET A 102 -14.48 -8.15 -2.92
N LYS A 103 -13.64 -7.80 -3.90
CA LYS A 103 -12.41 -8.57 -4.22
C LYS A 103 -11.34 -8.46 -3.14
N LYS A 104 -11.33 -7.40 -2.33
CA LYS A 104 -10.33 -7.19 -1.24
C LYS A 104 -10.58 -8.03 0.01
N ARG A 105 -11.71 -8.72 0.14
CA ARG A 105 -12.10 -9.44 1.37
C ARG A 105 -11.29 -10.72 1.66
N LYS A 106 -10.53 -11.24 0.69
CA LYS A 106 -9.81 -12.54 0.77
C LYS A 106 -8.28 -12.45 0.65
N GLN A 107 -7.70 -11.26 0.69
CA GLN A 107 -6.24 -11.18 0.54
C GLN A 107 -5.51 -11.65 1.81
N ARG A 108 -4.55 -12.58 1.63
CA ARG A 108 -3.59 -12.98 2.67
C ARG A 108 -2.80 -11.74 3.12
N LYS A 109 -2.47 -11.65 4.42
CA LYS A 109 -1.54 -10.62 4.91
C LYS A 109 -0.16 -10.91 4.30
N TRP A 110 0.24 -10.11 3.33
CA TRP A 110 1.57 -10.16 2.74
C TRP A 110 2.53 -9.35 3.58
N VAL A 111 3.73 -9.87 3.80
CA VAL A 111 4.81 -9.12 4.44
C VAL A 111 5.26 -8.05 3.44
N ARG A 112 5.15 -6.78 3.86
CA ARG A 112 5.53 -5.64 3.03
C ARG A 112 7.04 -5.50 3.06
N PHE A 113 7.68 -5.68 1.91
CA PHE A 113 9.08 -5.35 1.74
C PHE A 113 9.21 -3.88 1.36
N GLU A 114 10.03 -3.14 2.11
CA GLU A 114 10.27 -1.71 1.90
C GLU A 114 11.69 -1.38 2.35
N ARG A 115 12.41 -0.60 1.56
CA ARG A 115 13.69 -0.05 1.96
C ARG A 115 13.47 1.05 3.00
N GLU A 116 14.39 1.12 3.97
CA GLU A 116 14.32 2.12 5.04
C GLU A 116 14.60 3.53 4.49
N HIS A 117 15.63 3.66 3.67
CA HIS A 117 16.10 4.94 3.17
C HIS A 117 15.75 5.15 1.69
N SER A 118 15.43 6.40 1.36
CA SER A 118 15.34 6.88 -0.02
C SER A 118 16.68 6.70 -0.74
N MET A 119 16.66 6.60 -2.05
CA MET A 119 17.83 6.34 -2.90
C MET A 119 18.48 4.96 -2.70
N SER A 120 17.91 4.09 -1.87
CA SER A 120 18.40 2.72 -1.74
C SER A 120 17.99 1.84 -2.90
N LEU A 121 16.76 2.01 -3.39
CA LEU A 121 16.22 1.21 -4.49
C LEU A 121 15.19 2.03 -5.28
N TRP A 122 15.37 2.09 -6.60
CA TRP A 122 14.32 2.53 -7.52
C TRP A 122 13.72 1.35 -8.24
N GLN A 123 12.39 1.31 -8.33
CA GLN A 123 11.63 0.31 -9.11
C GLN A 123 11.24 0.92 -10.44
N GLY A 124 11.64 0.30 -11.55
CA GLY A 124 11.34 0.75 -12.90
C GLY A 124 10.48 -0.26 -13.67
N ASP A 125 9.52 0.24 -14.44
CA ASP A 125 8.68 -0.60 -15.28
C ASP A 125 8.10 0.20 -16.45
N TRP A 126 7.71 -0.53 -17.52
CA TRP A 126 7.03 -0.01 -18.69
C TRP A 126 5.55 -0.39 -18.69
N LYS A 127 4.70 0.56 -19.01
CA LYS A 127 3.27 0.34 -19.13
C LYS A 127 2.71 0.96 -20.40
N GLN A 128 1.97 0.18 -21.18
CA GLN A 128 1.20 0.73 -22.28
C GLN A 128 0.00 1.49 -21.72
N VAL A 129 -0.17 2.75 -22.11
CA VAL A 129 -1.26 3.63 -21.71
C VAL A 129 -1.93 4.22 -22.95
N THR A 130 -3.20 4.60 -22.85
CA THR A 130 -3.92 5.30 -23.92
C THR A 130 -4.00 6.78 -23.57
N ILE A 131 -3.39 7.65 -24.39
CA ILE A 131 -3.39 9.10 -24.23
C ILE A 131 -4.00 9.69 -25.50
N ASP A 132 -5.04 10.49 -25.39
CA ASP A 132 -5.76 11.11 -26.51
C ASP A 132 -6.14 10.11 -27.62
N GLY A 133 -6.60 8.93 -27.20
CA GLY A 133 -6.98 7.83 -28.09
C GLY A 133 -5.81 7.06 -28.74
N GLN A 134 -4.56 7.47 -28.50
CA GLN A 134 -3.37 6.80 -29.02
C GLN A 134 -2.70 5.92 -27.98
N LYS A 135 -2.27 4.74 -28.38
CA LYS A 135 -1.44 3.85 -27.53
C LYS A 135 -0.04 4.40 -27.45
N LYS A 136 0.43 4.69 -26.25
CA LYS A 136 1.77 5.14 -25.92
C LYS A 136 2.38 4.24 -24.85
N TRP A 137 3.67 4.33 -24.65
CA TRP A 137 4.40 3.62 -23.64
C TRP A 137 4.92 4.59 -22.58
N LEU A 138 4.50 4.40 -21.35
CA LEU A 138 4.96 5.14 -20.18
C LEU A 138 6.03 4.31 -19.48
N ILE A 139 7.21 4.87 -19.28
CA ILE A 139 8.19 4.37 -18.31
C ILE A 139 8.15 5.28 -17.08
N ALA A 140 8.31 4.69 -15.91
CA ALA A 140 8.50 5.44 -14.68
C ALA A 140 9.45 4.69 -13.74
N PHE A 141 10.18 5.45 -12.94
CA PHE A 141 10.98 4.94 -11.84
C PHE A 141 10.47 5.52 -10.53
N MET A 142 10.25 4.65 -9.56
CA MET A 142 9.73 4.99 -8.23
C MET A 142 10.74 4.63 -7.15
N ASP A 143 11.03 5.57 -6.27
CA ASP A 143 11.80 5.27 -5.05
C ASP A 143 10.99 4.35 -4.12
N ASP A 144 11.62 3.24 -3.70
CA ASP A 144 10.96 2.18 -2.94
C ASP A 144 10.54 2.63 -1.54
N SER A 145 11.30 3.49 -0.90
CA SER A 145 11.04 4.00 0.43
C SER A 145 9.95 5.06 0.44
N SER A 146 10.15 6.12 -0.35
CA SER A 146 9.30 7.32 -0.34
C SER A 146 8.10 7.27 -1.27
N ARG A 147 8.05 6.33 -2.23
CA ARG A 147 7.04 6.29 -3.32
C ARG A 147 7.14 7.45 -4.32
N LEU A 148 8.17 8.27 -4.22
CA LEU A 148 8.41 9.36 -5.17
C LEU A 148 8.64 8.78 -6.57
N ILE A 149 7.93 9.29 -7.56
CA ILE A 149 8.29 9.07 -8.97
C ILE A 149 9.48 9.98 -9.27
N THR A 150 10.65 9.37 -9.38
CA THR A 150 11.92 10.11 -9.56
C THR A 150 12.10 10.57 -10.99
N CYS A 151 11.69 9.75 -11.95
CA CYS A 151 11.69 10.10 -13.37
C CYS A 151 10.64 9.28 -14.12
N HIS A 152 10.18 9.82 -15.24
CA HIS A 152 9.22 9.18 -16.13
C HIS A 152 9.34 9.76 -17.54
N GLY A 153 8.76 9.05 -18.51
CA GLY A 153 8.70 9.52 -19.89
C GLY A 153 7.65 8.75 -20.70
N VAL A 154 7.07 9.41 -21.70
CA VAL A 154 6.06 8.83 -22.60
C VAL A 154 6.63 8.74 -24.00
N PHE A 155 6.58 7.53 -24.58
CA PHE A 155 7.20 7.22 -25.88
C PHE A 155 6.27 6.42 -26.78
N ASN A 156 6.63 6.33 -28.07
CA ASN A 156 5.91 5.48 -29.02
C ASN A 156 6.26 4.00 -28.87
N SER A 157 7.46 3.69 -28.36
CA SER A 157 7.96 2.32 -28.17
C SER A 157 8.82 2.20 -26.92
N PRO A 158 8.79 1.05 -26.22
CA PRO A 158 9.64 0.77 -25.08
C PRO A 158 11.02 0.32 -25.59
N THR A 159 12.03 1.19 -25.44
CA THR A 159 13.40 0.90 -25.84
C THR A 159 14.38 1.10 -24.69
N THR A 160 15.53 0.44 -24.77
CA THR A 160 16.63 0.62 -23.82
C THR A 160 17.13 2.05 -23.79
N GLN A 161 17.25 2.68 -24.97
CA GLN A 161 17.70 4.08 -25.10
C GLN A 161 16.74 5.04 -24.37
N ASN A 162 15.43 4.87 -24.55
CA ASN A 162 14.44 5.68 -23.85
C ASN A 162 14.49 5.46 -22.33
N THR A 163 14.79 4.23 -21.90
CA THR A 163 14.96 3.91 -20.48
C THR A 163 16.16 4.65 -19.90
N ILE A 164 17.31 4.60 -20.58
CA ILE A 164 18.55 5.28 -20.17
C ILE A 164 18.32 6.79 -20.12
N PHE A 165 17.73 7.37 -21.17
CA PHE A 165 17.43 8.80 -21.25
C PHE A 165 16.59 9.28 -20.05
N VAL A 166 15.56 8.52 -19.68
CA VAL A 166 14.72 8.86 -18.52
C VAL A 166 15.49 8.74 -17.21
N LEU A 167 16.36 7.73 -17.07
CA LEU A 167 17.21 7.59 -15.88
C LEU A 167 18.21 8.73 -15.72
N GLU A 168 18.83 9.20 -16.81
CA GLU A 168 19.74 10.34 -16.79
C GLU A 168 19.06 11.61 -16.26
N ILE A 169 17.79 11.87 -16.65
CA ILE A 169 17.00 12.96 -16.09
C ILE A 169 16.79 12.77 -14.58
N GLY A 170 16.46 11.55 -14.17
CA GLY A 170 16.30 11.23 -12.75
C GLY A 170 17.58 11.40 -11.95
N PHE A 171 18.71 10.95 -12.51
CA PHE A 171 20.03 11.08 -11.87
C PHE A 171 20.47 12.54 -11.73
N ALA A 172 20.21 13.35 -12.75
CA ALA A 172 20.50 14.79 -12.69
C ALA A 172 19.68 15.49 -11.62
N ARG A 173 18.41 15.06 -11.38
CA ARG A 173 17.50 15.72 -10.43
C ARG A 173 17.66 15.24 -8.98
N TYR A 174 17.84 13.94 -8.77
CA TYR A 174 17.82 13.30 -7.45
C TYR A 174 19.11 12.57 -7.08
N GLY A 175 20.06 12.47 -8.02
CA GLY A 175 21.27 11.68 -7.87
C GLY A 175 21.08 10.20 -8.21
N ILE A 176 22.16 9.43 -8.09
CA ILE A 176 22.23 8.03 -8.48
C ILE A 176 21.79 7.11 -7.34
N PRO A 177 20.78 6.22 -7.53
CA PRO A 177 20.36 5.26 -6.50
C PRO A 177 21.41 4.15 -6.32
N ARG A 178 21.37 3.42 -5.20
CA ARG A 178 22.26 2.26 -4.99
C ARG A 178 21.84 1.06 -5.84
N GLU A 179 20.53 0.86 -6.01
CA GLU A 179 19.96 -0.29 -6.69
C GLU A 179 18.81 0.15 -7.61
N ILE A 180 18.68 -0.54 -8.75
CA ILE A 180 17.51 -0.44 -9.63
C ILE A 180 16.90 -1.82 -9.79
N LEU A 181 15.59 -1.93 -9.62
CA LEU A 181 14.82 -3.14 -9.80
C LEU A 181 13.92 -2.98 -11.03
N THR A 182 13.99 -3.94 -11.95
CA THR A 182 13.12 -4.03 -13.13
C THR A 182 12.55 -5.44 -13.27
N ASP A 183 11.61 -5.61 -14.19
CA ASP A 183 11.17 -6.92 -14.64
C ASP A 183 12.16 -7.53 -15.66
N HIS A 184 11.78 -8.69 -16.25
CA HIS A 184 12.52 -9.39 -17.31
C HIS A 184 12.22 -8.84 -18.71
N GLY A 185 11.76 -7.60 -18.85
CA GLY A 185 11.51 -6.99 -20.16
C GLY A 185 12.79 -6.91 -21.00
N THR A 186 12.67 -7.13 -22.31
CA THR A 186 13.82 -7.09 -23.26
C THR A 186 14.53 -5.73 -23.30
N GLN A 187 13.89 -4.69 -22.78
CA GLN A 187 14.46 -3.34 -22.62
C GLN A 187 15.52 -3.27 -21.50
N PHE A 188 15.46 -4.21 -20.55
CA PHE A 188 16.30 -4.24 -19.36
C PHE A 188 17.28 -5.42 -19.35
N GLU A 189 16.96 -6.50 -20.10
CA GLU A 189 17.74 -7.73 -20.08
C GLU A 189 17.78 -8.37 -21.49
N SER A 190 18.87 -9.04 -21.81
CA SER A 190 18.98 -9.82 -23.06
C SER A 190 18.08 -11.05 -22.99
N ALA A 191 17.30 -11.31 -24.04
CA ALA A 191 16.42 -12.48 -24.14
C ALA A 191 17.17 -13.83 -24.21
N ARG A 192 18.50 -13.82 -24.38
CA ARG A 192 19.34 -15.02 -24.49
C ARG A 192 20.34 -15.09 -23.34
N GLU A 193 20.06 -15.90 -22.35
CA GLU A 193 20.97 -16.19 -21.22
C GLU A 193 22.34 -16.76 -21.61
N ARG A 194 22.58 -17.12 -22.87
CA ARG A 194 23.80 -17.79 -23.33
C ARG A 194 24.77 -16.90 -24.09
N ASP A 195 24.34 -15.74 -24.53
CA ASP A 195 25.26 -14.79 -25.16
C ASP A 195 25.75 -13.81 -24.11
N VAL A 196 27.05 -13.81 -23.87
CA VAL A 196 27.79 -12.78 -23.11
C VAL A 196 27.74 -11.43 -23.86
N ALA A 197 26.70 -11.20 -24.64
CA ALA A 197 26.44 -9.93 -25.30
C ALA A 197 26.08 -8.92 -24.21
N HIS A 198 26.97 -8.02 -23.97
CA HIS A 198 26.81 -6.87 -23.13
C HIS A 198 25.48 -6.18 -23.43
N HIS A 199 24.53 -6.23 -22.53
CA HIS A 199 23.27 -5.51 -22.72
C HIS A 199 23.52 -4.05 -22.35
N THR A 200 23.27 -3.13 -23.25
CA THR A 200 23.53 -1.69 -23.09
C THR A 200 22.98 -1.11 -21.78
N PHE A 201 21.83 -1.60 -21.34
CA PHE A 201 21.24 -1.16 -20.06
C PHE A 201 22.09 -1.61 -18.86
N LYS A 202 22.59 -2.83 -18.87
CA LYS A 202 23.47 -3.34 -17.82
C LYS A 202 24.79 -2.61 -17.79
N GLU A 203 25.41 -2.38 -18.93
CA GLU A 203 26.64 -1.60 -19.05
C GLU A 203 26.45 -0.17 -18.51
N PHE A 204 25.32 0.46 -18.84
CA PHE A 204 24.97 1.77 -18.31
C PHE A 204 24.89 1.77 -16.77
N LEU A 205 24.21 0.78 -16.19
CA LEU A 205 24.09 0.67 -14.73
C LEU A 205 25.43 0.37 -14.05
N ASP A 206 26.21 -0.55 -14.59
CA ASP A 206 27.53 -0.92 -14.09
C ASP A 206 28.49 0.28 -14.14
N GLY A 207 28.46 1.07 -15.23
CA GLY A 207 29.23 2.31 -15.37
C GLY A 207 28.90 3.38 -14.32
N HIS A 208 27.69 3.35 -13.77
CA HIS A 208 27.25 4.24 -12.68
C HIS A 208 27.36 3.60 -11.29
N GLY A 209 27.90 2.39 -11.17
CA GLY A 209 28.02 1.68 -9.91
C GLY A 209 26.66 1.24 -9.31
N ILE A 210 25.64 1.07 -10.15
CA ILE A 210 24.28 0.72 -9.74
C ILE A 210 24.08 -0.81 -9.78
N ARG A 211 23.64 -1.39 -8.68
CA ARG A 211 23.29 -2.81 -8.66
C ARG A 211 21.94 -3.04 -9.33
N HIS A 212 21.92 -3.79 -10.42
CA HIS A 212 20.70 -4.23 -11.08
C HIS A 212 20.08 -5.41 -10.36
N ILE A 213 18.80 -5.34 -10.04
CA ILE A 213 17.99 -6.41 -9.45
C ILE A 213 16.86 -6.72 -10.42
N ILE A 214 16.78 -7.98 -10.86
CA ILE A 214 15.71 -8.44 -11.73
C ILE A 214 14.63 -9.10 -10.86
N ALA A 215 13.38 -8.71 -11.05
CA ALA A 215 12.25 -9.25 -10.29
C ALA A 215 12.10 -10.75 -10.59
N ARG A 216 11.93 -11.57 -9.54
CA ARG A 216 11.74 -13.02 -9.72
C ARG A 216 10.44 -13.32 -10.45
N VAL A 217 10.50 -14.21 -11.44
CA VAL A 217 9.31 -14.73 -12.14
C VAL A 217 8.35 -15.34 -11.11
N LYS A 218 7.05 -14.99 -11.19
CA LYS A 218 5.98 -15.42 -10.26
C LYS A 218 5.99 -14.83 -8.84
N HIS A 219 6.75 -13.74 -8.59
CA HIS A 219 6.64 -12.96 -7.35
C HIS A 219 6.07 -11.55 -7.63
N PRO A 220 4.76 -11.40 -7.83
CA PRO A 220 4.12 -10.13 -8.21
C PRO A 220 4.24 -9.02 -7.16
N GLN A 221 4.81 -9.33 -6.00
CA GLN A 221 4.98 -8.36 -4.91
C GLN A 221 6.09 -7.35 -5.16
N THR A 222 7.05 -7.71 -6.01
CA THR A 222 8.27 -6.92 -6.22
C THR A 222 7.98 -5.63 -6.98
N ASN A 223 7.08 -5.67 -7.98
CA ASN A 223 6.68 -4.51 -8.81
C ASN A 223 5.33 -3.89 -8.41
N GLY A 224 4.64 -4.45 -7.41
CA GLY A 224 3.28 -4.03 -7.04
C GLY A 224 3.15 -2.56 -6.57
N LYS A 225 4.25 -1.88 -6.28
CA LYS A 225 4.25 -0.46 -5.92
C LYS A 225 4.11 0.41 -7.17
N ILE A 226 4.94 0.18 -8.17
CA ILE A 226 4.92 0.91 -9.43
C ILE A 226 3.69 0.54 -10.28
N GLU A 227 3.26 -0.72 -10.27
CA GLU A 227 2.00 -1.15 -10.91
C GLU A 227 0.79 -0.37 -10.37
N ARG A 228 0.77 -0.09 -9.06
CA ARG A 228 -0.28 0.72 -8.45
C ARG A 228 -0.28 2.16 -8.97
N PHE A 229 0.90 2.75 -9.17
CA PHE A 229 1.05 4.05 -9.79
C PHE A 229 0.53 4.05 -11.23
N PHE A 230 0.89 3.06 -12.05
CA PHE A 230 0.35 2.95 -13.41
C PHE A 230 -1.19 2.81 -13.43
N GLY A 231 -1.75 2.00 -12.54
CA GLY A 231 -3.21 1.92 -12.37
C GLY A 231 -3.84 3.24 -11.92
N GLU A 232 -3.07 4.13 -11.29
CA GLU A 232 -3.52 5.48 -10.96
C GLU A 232 -3.48 6.40 -12.18
N VAL A 233 -2.43 6.34 -12.98
CA VAL A 233 -2.34 7.06 -14.26
C VAL A 233 -3.52 6.68 -15.16
N GLU A 234 -3.78 5.40 -15.38
CA GLU A 234 -4.92 4.92 -16.21
C GLU A 234 -6.28 5.49 -15.78
N ARG A 235 -6.52 5.58 -14.46
CA ARG A 235 -7.77 6.13 -13.93
C ARG A 235 -7.90 7.65 -14.03
N ARG A 236 -6.77 8.36 -14.20
CA ARG A 236 -6.71 9.81 -14.07
C ARG A 236 -6.31 10.53 -15.34
N ILE A 237 -5.81 9.83 -16.33
CA ILE A 237 -5.28 10.44 -17.56
C ILE A 237 -6.28 11.36 -18.24
N ASN A 238 -7.58 11.04 -18.17
CA ASN A 238 -8.65 11.89 -18.72
C ASN A 238 -9.05 13.06 -17.81
N LYS A 239 -8.46 13.20 -16.61
CA LYS A 239 -8.76 14.25 -15.62
C LYS A 239 -7.65 15.28 -15.51
N PHE A 240 -6.49 14.99 -16.04
CA PHE A 240 -5.30 15.83 -16.04
C PHE A 240 -4.91 16.12 -17.50
N ARG A 241 -4.17 17.18 -17.74
CA ARG A 241 -3.73 17.57 -19.09
C ARG A 241 -2.59 16.71 -19.61
N SER A 242 -1.76 16.17 -18.70
CA SER A 242 -0.60 15.38 -19.07
C SER A 242 -0.25 14.36 -17.98
N VAL A 243 0.64 13.41 -18.32
CA VAL A 243 1.23 12.50 -17.33
C VAL A 243 2.09 13.26 -16.33
N ASP A 244 2.76 14.34 -16.74
CA ASP A 244 3.58 15.18 -15.87
C ASP A 244 2.73 15.78 -14.73
N GLU A 245 1.55 16.29 -15.02
CA GLU A 245 0.63 16.81 -14.00
C GLU A 245 0.20 15.70 -13.02
N ILE A 246 -0.01 14.47 -13.50
CA ILE A 246 -0.34 13.33 -12.64
C ILE A 246 0.83 13.00 -11.72
N VAL A 247 2.07 13.04 -12.24
CA VAL A 247 3.28 12.80 -11.44
C VAL A 247 3.47 13.90 -10.39
N VAL A 248 3.33 15.16 -10.75
CA VAL A 248 3.38 16.27 -9.78
C VAL A 248 2.31 16.08 -8.70
N TRP A 249 1.08 15.78 -9.10
CA TRP A 249 0.01 15.52 -8.14
C TRP A 249 0.29 14.31 -7.25
N HIS A 250 0.85 13.21 -7.81
CA HIS A 250 1.24 12.02 -7.04
C HIS A 250 2.35 12.33 -6.04
N ASN A 251 3.35 13.09 -6.45
CA ASN A 251 4.53 13.36 -5.65
C ASN A 251 4.29 14.40 -4.56
N GLU A 252 3.57 15.49 -4.86
CA GLU A 252 3.55 16.71 -4.04
C GLU A 252 2.19 17.02 -3.42
N VAL A 253 1.12 16.37 -3.94
CA VAL A 253 -0.25 16.72 -3.53
C VAL A 253 -0.98 15.56 -2.87
N LYS A 254 -0.74 14.33 -3.35
CA LYS A 254 -1.49 13.16 -2.88
C LYS A 254 -0.92 12.59 -1.58
N PRO A 255 -1.73 12.51 -0.48
CA PRO A 255 -1.31 11.81 0.71
C PRO A 255 -1.23 10.30 0.45
N HIS A 256 -0.17 9.68 0.95
CA HIS A 256 0.07 8.26 0.76
C HIS A 256 -0.09 7.49 2.07
N SER A 257 -1.05 6.56 2.13
CA SER A 257 -1.37 5.82 3.36
C SER A 257 -0.18 5.04 3.95
N SER A 258 0.78 4.66 3.11
CA SER A 258 1.99 3.97 3.55
C SER A 258 3.06 4.90 4.12
N LEU A 259 2.87 6.20 3.99
CA LEU A 259 3.75 7.25 4.47
C LEU A 259 3.10 8.03 5.62
N ASN A 260 2.18 7.41 6.35
CA ASN A 260 1.37 8.07 7.38
C ASN A 260 0.60 9.28 6.85
N TYR A 261 0.15 9.19 5.60
CA TYR A 261 -0.55 10.25 4.85
C TYR A 261 0.29 11.48 4.50
N ASP A 262 1.61 11.36 4.58
CA ASP A 262 2.52 12.35 4.02
C ASP A 262 2.64 12.20 2.50
N GLU A 263 3.17 13.23 1.83
CA GLU A 263 3.43 13.22 0.40
C GLU A 263 4.75 12.50 0.09
N PRO A 264 4.85 11.81 -1.04
CA PRO A 264 6.08 11.17 -1.50
C PRO A 264 7.29 12.11 -1.56
N TYR A 265 7.10 13.36 -1.96
CA TYR A 265 8.16 14.36 -2.03
C TYR A 265 8.77 14.65 -0.66
N ASN A 266 7.96 14.91 0.35
CA ASN A 266 8.45 15.14 1.71
C ASN A 266 9.12 13.88 2.26
N ALA A 267 8.47 12.72 2.07
CA ALA A 267 9.00 11.44 2.52
C ALA A 267 10.38 11.13 1.91
N PHE A 268 10.64 11.51 0.67
CA PHE A 268 11.92 11.32 0.01
C PHE A 268 13.04 12.06 0.75
N TRP A 269 12.85 13.31 1.09
CA TRP A 269 13.89 14.12 1.70
C TRP A 269 14.21 13.72 3.15
N TYR A 270 13.21 13.51 3.99
CA TYR A 270 13.48 13.12 5.37
C TYR A 270 13.90 11.65 5.57
N ARG A 271 13.73 10.81 4.53
CA ARG A 271 14.23 9.43 4.51
C ARG A 271 15.59 9.27 3.82
N LEU A 272 16.20 10.34 3.38
CA LEU A 272 17.58 10.28 2.87
C LEU A 272 18.52 9.80 3.95
N PRO A 273 19.50 8.93 3.64
CA PRO A 273 20.50 8.54 4.61
C PRO A 273 21.42 9.72 4.93
N PRO A 274 21.94 9.82 6.17
CA PRO A 274 22.71 11.00 6.64
C PRO A 274 23.87 11.40 5.75
N GLU A 275 24.58 10.43 5.18
CA GLU A 275 25.71 10.66 4.28
C GLU A 275 25.32 11.40 2.98
N ARG A 276 24.07 11.25 2.55
CA ARG A 276 23.57 11.95 1.36
C ARG A 276 23.05 13.34 1.67
N ILE A 277 22.48 13.54 2.85
CA ILE A 277 22.05 14.86 3.32
C ILE A 277 23.27 15.79 3.37
N LEU A 278 24.39 15.33 3.93
CA LEU A 278 25.64 16.11 4.00
C LEU A 278 26.20 16.45 2.62
N GLY A 279 26.02 15.57 1.61
CA GLY A 279 26.41 15.84 0.24
C GLY A 279 25.62 16.97 -0.41
N TYR A 280 24.31 17.05 -0.16
CA TYR A 280 23.46 18.14 -0.65
C TYR A 280 23.79 19.47 0.02
N VAL A 281 24.01 19.50 1.33
CA VAL A 281 24.38 20.72 2.06
C VAL A 281 25.71 21.27 1.60
N LYS A 282 26.71 20.42 1.34
CA LYS A 282 28.01 20.86 0.78
C LYS A 282 27.87 21.44 -0.64
N GLY A 283 26.99 20.92 -1.49
CA GLY A 283 26.72 21.45 -2.81
C GLY A 283 26.10 22.86 -2.82
N TRP A 284 25.41 23.26 -1.75
CA TRP A 284 24.85 24.60 -1.61
C TRP A 284 25.87 25.68 -1.23
N PHE A 285 27.04 25.29 -0.73
CA PHE A 285 28.12 26.22 -0.35
C PHE A 285 29.17 26.44 -1.44
N TYR A 286 28.98 25.88 -2.63
CA TYR A 286 29.89 26.00 -3.77
C TYR A 286 29.24 26.64 -5.02
N VAL A 287 28.20 27.45 -4.86
CA VAL A 287 27.63 28.29 -5.92
C VAL A 287 27.90 29.75 -5.59
#